data_8538a0af2cfd4cb549e3940619b39d56
#
_entry.id   8538a0af2cfd4cb549e3940619b39d56
#
_cell.length_a   1.000
_cell.length_b   1.000
_cell.length_c   1.000
_cell.angle_alpha   90.00
_cell.angle_beta   90.00
_cell.angle_gamma   90.00
#
_symmetry.space_group_name_H-M   'P 1'
#
loop_
_entity.id
_entity.type
_entity.pdbx_description
1 polymer ?
#
loop_
_entity_poly.entity_id
_entity_poly.type
_entity_poly.pdbx_seq_one_letter_code
_entity_poly.pdbx_strand_id
1 'polypeptide(L)'
;MNKILGILWDYDGTLFNTANKNIEVTIEVLKHFDKEIEKHLPEALTSYEKYQEANHKYKNWQELYIKAYNIKEEDLNYAGSLWTPEQKKNKTEQLIFDRIPELIKDLKQYKMAICSQNGKEIIKSTLKKYNIKKYFDAIIGSTDVIKQKPDPEGFIKCTKQLNKENEDEIYIYIGDHSNDITFGKNAEKILNEKVICIIIDHLKLNTNNYQNWQIKPDFYVENTLELKNTLNQLKQKNLKKILHNKQIIW
;
A
#
# COMPACT_ATOMS: atom_id res chain seq x y z
N MET A 1 18.10 21.36 7.56
CA MET A 1 16.78 20.69 7.73
C MET A 1 16.55 19.90 6.46
N ASN A 2 16.32 18.60 6.53
CA ASN A 2 15.99 17.86 5.31
C ASN A 2 14.55 18.25 4.91
N LYS A 3 14.38 18.64 3.67
CA LYS A 3 13.06 18.97 3.11
C LYS A 3 12.37 17.69 2.65
N ILE A 4 11.10 17.56 2.93
CA ILE A 4 10.29 16.45 2.42
C ILE A 4 9.92 16.74 0.97
N LEU A 5 10.44 15.93 0.04
CA LEU A 5 10.17 16.01 -1.40
C LEU A 5 8.75 15.59 -1.76
N GLY A 6 8.33 14.51 -1.15
CA GLY A 6 7.01 13.96 -1.41
C GLY A 6 6.62 12.88 -0.41
N ILE A 7 5.31 12.71 -0.25
CA ILE A 7 4.72 11.65 0.55
C ILE A 7 3.99 10.71 -0.40
N LEU A 8 4.47 9.48 -0.50
CA LEU A 8 3.88 8.45 -1.32
C LEU A 8 3.09 7.47 -0.44
N TRP A 9 1.93 7.09 -0.92
CA TRP A 9 0.98 6.26 -0.18
C TRP A 9 0.69 4.98 -0.92
N ASP A 10 0.62 3.89 -0.19
CA ASP A 10 -0.19 2.76 -0.63
C ASP A 10 -1.67 3.08 -0.52
N TYR A 11 -2.51 2.22 -1.07
CA TYR A 11 -3.95 2.44 -1.14
C TYR A 11 -4.73 1.43 -0.29
N ASP A 12 -4.58 0.12 -0.59
CA ASP A 12 -5.28 -0.97 0.08
C ASP A 12 -4.67 -1.21 1.47
N GLY A 13 -5.47 -1.23 2.53
CA GLY A 13 -4.96 -1.39 3.91
C GLY A 13 -4.33 -0.13 4.51
N THR A 14 -3.99 0.86 3.69
CA THR A 14 -3.31 2.11 4.10
C THR A 14 -4.27 3.31 4.12
N LEU A 15 -4.87 3.66 3.00
CA LEU A 15 -5.87 4.72 2.90
C LEU A 15 -7.29 4.17 3.06
N PHE A 16 -7.53 2.97 2.55
CA PHE A 16 -8.85 2.35 2.49
C PHE A 16 -8.82 0.91 3.00
N ASN A 17 -9.84 0.57 3.78
CA ASN A 17 -10.18 -0.81 4.06
C ASN A 17 -10.93 -1.40 2.85
N THR A 18 -10.23 -2.21 2.07
CA THR A 18 -10.74 -2.81 0.84
C THR A 18 -11.02 -4.29 0.96
N ALA A 19 -10.76 -4.91 2.12
CA ALA A 19 -10.76 -6.36 2.28
C ALA A 19 -12.08 -7.02 1.89
N ASN A 20 -13.23 -6.52 2.37
CA ASN A 20 -14.52 -7.11 2.04
C ASN A 20 -14.79 -7.10 0.53
N LYS A 21 -14.49 -5.96 -0.13
CA LYS A 21 -14.60 -5.88 -1.59
C LYS A 21 -13.65 -6.86 -2.28
N ASN A 22 -12.43 -6.94 -1.80
CA ASN A 22 -11.41 -7.79 -2.42
C ASN A 22 -11.74 -9.28 -2.24
N ILE A 23 -12.34 -9.69 -1.12
CA ILE A 23 -12.86 -11.05 -0.92
C ILE A 23 -13.90 -11.38 -2.00
N GLU A 24 -14.92 -10.54 -2.16
CA GLU A 24 -15.98 -10.75 -3.15
C GLU A 24 -15.42 -10.79 -4.58
N VAL A 25 -14.53 -9.85 -4.92
CA VAL A 25 -13.88 -9.82 -6.25
C VAL A 25 -13.05 -11.08 -6.48
N THR A 26 -12.33 -11.57 -5.45
CA THR A 26 -11.55 -12.81 -5.56
C THR A 26 -12.48 -14.00 -5.81
N ILE A 27 -13.61 -14.10 -5.11
CA ILE A 27 -14.59 -15.17 -5.34
C ILE A 27 -15.10 -15.12 -6.79
N GLU A 28 -15.44 -13.93 -7.31
CA GLU A 28 -15.89 -13.79 -8.71
C GLU A 28 -14.79 -14.19 -9.71
N VAL A 29 -13.52 -13.85 -9.45
CA VAL A 29 -12.40 -14.32 -10.26
C VAL A 29 -12.29 -15.84 -10.21
N LEU A 30 -12.41 -16.46 -9.03
CA LEU A 30 -12.31 -17.92 -8.87
C LEU A 30 -13.45 -18.68 -9.55
N LYS A 31 -14.65 -18.09 -9.67
CA LYS A 31 -15.79 -18.67 -10.42
C LYS A 31 -15.47 -18.92 -11.91
N HIS A 32 -14.50 -18.23 -12.49
CA HIS A 32 -14.05 -18.50 -13.85
C HIS A 32 -13.28 -19.84 -13.98
N PHE A 33 -12.73 -20.34 -12.87
CA PHE A 33 -11.99 -21.61 -12.80
C PHE A 33 -12.85 -22.74 -12.21
N ASP A 34 -13.72 -22.40 -11.27
CA ASP A 34 -14.63 -23.31 -10.59
C ASP A 34 -15.97 -22.65 -10.32
N LYS A 35 -16.99 -22.99 -11.10
CA LYS A 35 -18.34 -22.42 -10.99
C LYS A 35 -19.03 -22.71 -9.64
N GLU A 36 -18.58 -23.74 -8.93
CA GLU A 36 -19.15 -24.20 -7.66
C GLU A 36 -18.30 -23.72 -6.46
N ILE A 37 -17.33 -22.85 -6.66
CA ILE A 37 -16.36 -22.42 -5.62
C ILE A 37 -17.04 -21.91 -4.34
N GLU A 38 -18.22 -21.31 -4.43
CA GLU A 38 -18.98 -20.83 -3.27
C GLU A 38 -19.43 -21.96 -2.32
N LYS A 39 -19.51 -23.21 -2.82
CA LYS A 39 -19.87 -24.38 -1.99
C LYS A 39 -18.68 -24.89 -1.17
N HIS A 40 -17.46 -24.54 -1.55
CA HIS A 40 -16.22 -25.00 -0.92
C HIS A 40 -15.11 -23.92 -0.99
N LEU A 41 -15.43 -22.73 -0.47
CA LEU A 41 -14.52 -21.59 -0.47
C LEU A 41 -13.15 -21.97 0.13
N PRO A 42 -12.04 -21.51 -0.51
CA PRO A 42 -10.74 -21.56 0.13
C PRO A 42 -10.77 -20.93 1.52
N GLU A 43 -10.04 -21.50 2.48
CA GLU A 43 -10.07 -21.06 3.87
C GLU A 43 -9.82 -19.54 4.01
N ALA A 44 -8.90 -19.00 3.23
CA ALA A 44 -8.56 -17.58 3.21
C ALA A 44 -9.72 -16.66 2.78
N LEU A 45 -10.80 -17.19 2.20
CA LEU A 45 -11.96 -16.40 1.75
C LEU A 45 -13.20 -16.62 2.64
N THR A 46 -13.08 -17.40 3.72
CA THR A 46 -14.21 -17.73 4.59
C THR A 46 -14.53 -16.67 5.63
N SER A 47 -13.58 -15.78 5.95
CA SER A 47 -13.80 -14.61 6.81
C SER A 47 -12.83 -13.48 6.47
N TYR A 48 -13.16 -12.29 6.98
CA TYR A 48 -12.33 -11.10 6.89
C TYR A 48 -10.93 -11.33 7.50
N GLU A 49 -10.87 -11.93 8.68
CA GLU A 49 -9.63 -12.19 9.42
C GLU A 49 -8.71 -13.13 8.63
N LYS A 50 -9.28 -14.25 8.14
CA LYS A 50 -8.52 -15.23 7.34
C LYS A 50 -8.02 -14.66 6.02
N TYR A 51 -8.81 -13.79 5.39
CA TYR A 51 -8.37 -13.06 4.20
C TYR A 51 -7.15 -12.18 4.51
N GLN A 52 -7.22 -11.42 5.58
CA GLN A 52 -6.12 -10.55 5.99
C GLN A 52 -4.87 -11.35 6.38
N GLU A 53 -5.02 -12.41 7.18
CA GLU A 53 -3.91 -13.31 7.51
C GLU A 53 -3.23 -13.88 6.27
N ALA A 54 -4.00 -14.33 5.27
CA ALA A 54 -3.45 -14.87 4.04
C ALA A 54 -2.71 -13.80 3.24
N ASN A 55 -3.25 -12.58 3.11
CA ASN A 55 -2.58 -11.49 2.41
C ASN A 55 -1.25 -11.09 3.06
N HIS A 56 -1.16 -11.13 4.39
CA HIS A 56 0.08 -10.82 5.12
C HIS A 56 1.06 -12.00 5.18
N LYS A 57 0.58 -13.24 4.97
CA LYS A 57 1.40 -14.45 4.97
C LYS A 57 2.20 -14.63 3.68
N TYR A 58 1.59 -14.35 2.54
CA TYR A 58 2.19 -14.61 1.24
C TYR A 58 2.91 -13.39 0.69
N LYS A 59 4.00 -13.63 -0.04
CA LYS A 59 4.91 -12.59 -0.53
C LYS A 59 4.25 -11.63 -1.53
N ASN A 60 3.32 -12.14 -2.33
CA ASN A 60 2.61 -11.37 -3.37
C ASN A 60 1.30 -12.08 -3.73
N TRP A 61 0.47 -11.43 -4.56
CA TRP A 61 -0.81 -11.98 -4.98
C TRP A 61 -0.67 -13.28 -5.79
N GLN A 62 0.40 -13.47 -6.57
CA GLN A 62 0.63 -14.70 -7.32
C GLN A 62 0.81 -15.89 -6.36
N GLU A 63 1.67 -15.73 -5.37
CA GLU A 63 1.88 -16.76 -4.35
C GLU A 63 0.59 -17.06 -3.56
N LEU A 64 -0.17 -16.01 -3.22
CA LEU A 64 -1.48 -16.14 -2.58
C LEU A 64 -2.44 -16.97 -3.44
N TYR A 65 -2.54 -16.67 -4.74
CA TYR A 65 -3.44 -17.38 -5.66
C TYR A 65 -3.04 -18.85 -5.83
N ILE A 66 -1.76 -19.14 -5.94
CA ILE A 66 -1.26 -20.52 -6.04
C ILE A 66 -1.52 -21.28 -4.73
N LYS A 67 -1.07 -20.74 -3.59
CA LYS A 67 -1.01 -21.49 -2.33
C LYS A 67 -2.30 -21.47 -1.52
N ALA A 68 -3.06 -20.39 -1.59
CA ALA A 68 -4.30 -20.27 -0.83
C ALA A 68 -5.54 -20.60 -1.66
N TYR A 69 -5.52 -20.31 -2.97
CA TYR A 69 -6.68 -20.49 -3.84
C TYR A 69 -6.51 -21.64 -4.84
N ASN A 70 -5.36 -22.33 -4.81
CA ASN A 70 -5.05 -23.48 -5.66
C ASN A 70 -5.14 -23.19 -7.18
N ILE A 71 -4.84 -21.95 -7.58
CA ILE A 71 -4.72 -21.56 -8.99
C ILE A 71 -3.36 -22.05 -9.53
N LYS A 72 -3.35 -22.66 -10.71
CA LYS A 72 -2.12 -23.10 -11.36
C LYS A 72 -1.29 -21.90 -11.83
N GLU A 73 0.03 -22.06 -11.84
CA GLU A 73 0.96 -21.01 -12.27
C GLU A 73 0.67 -20.51 -13.70
N GLU A 74 0.33 -21.44 -14.60
CA GLU A 74 -0.04 -21.15 -15.99
C GLU A 74 -1.30 -20.27 -16.13
N ASP A 75 -2.20 -20.31 -15.14
CA ASP A 75 -3.47 -19.58 -15.13
C ASP A 75 -3.38 -18.18 -14.49
N LEU A 76 -2.24 -17.84 -13.85
CA LEU A 76 -2.09 -16.58 -13.12
C LEU A 76 -2.33 -15.33 -13.97
N ASN A 77 -1.83 -15.33 -15.22
CA ASN A 77 -2.05 -14.19 -16.12
C ASN A 77 -3.53 -13.99 -16.42
N TYR A 78 -4.26 -15.08 -16.62
CA TYR A 78 -5.71 -15.03 -16.83
C TYR A 78 -6.43 -14.55 -15.57
N ALA A 79 -6.14 -15.14 -14.41
CA ALA A 79 -6.72 -14.70 -13.13
C ALA A 79 -6.47 -13.21 -12.87
N GLY A 80 -5.25 -12.74 -13.08
CA GLY A 80 -4.91 -11.32 -12.94
C GLY A 80 -5.67 -10.42 -13.91
N SER A 81 -5.93 -10.87 -15.15
CA SER A 81 -6.68 -10.11 -16.15
C SER A 81 -8.16 -9.94 -15.78
N LEU A 82 -8.73 -10.84 -15.01
CA LEU A 82 -10.11 -10.81 -14.54
C LEU A 82 -10.33 -9.82 -13.39
N TRP A 83 -9.29 -9.50 -12.60
CA TRP A 83 -9.41 -8.69 -11.40
C TRP A 83 -10.09 -7.34 -11.62
N THR A 84 -9.56 -6.54 -12.53
CA THR A 84 -10.12 -5.19 -12.79
C THR A 84 -11.53 -5.21 -13.35
N PRO A 85 -11.90 -6.09 -14.32
CA PRO A 85 -13.28 -6.27 -14.73
C PRO A 85 -14.24 -6.61 -13.60
N GLU A 86 -13.91 -7.60 -12.77
CA GLU A 86 -14.78 -8.03 -11.66
C GLU A 86 -14.85 -6.95 -10.56
N GLN A 87 -13.75 -6.26 -10.27
CA GLN A 87 -13.73 -5.14 -9.34
C GLN A 87 -14.64 -3.98 -9.77
N LYS A 88 -14.76 -3.71 -11.09
CA LYS A 88 -15.68 -2.69 -11.62
C LYS A 88 -17.15 -3.07 -11.49
N LYS A 89 -17.49 -4.35 -11.60
CA LYS A 89 -18.86 -4.86 -11.44
C LYS A 89 -19.28 -4.87 -9.97
N ASN A 90 -18.35 -5.13 -9.06
CA ASN A 90 -18.60 -5.24 -7.64
C ASN A 90 -19.03 -3.91 -7.01
N LYS A 91 -20.13 -3.93 -6.23
CA LYS A 91 -20.75 -2.75 -5.62
C LYS A 91 -20.34 -2.49 -4.18
N THR A 92 -19.61 -3.41 -3.56
CA THR A 92 -19.14 -3.27 -2.18
C THR A 92 -18.25 -2.05 -2.04
N GLU A 93 -18.52 -1.26 -1.02
CA GLU A 93 -17.80 -0.01 -0.81
C GLU A 93 -16.40 -0.25 -0.25
N GLN A 94 -15.48 0.58 -0.69
CA GLN A 94 -14.16 0.72 -0.08
C GLN A 94 -14.26 1.82 0.98
N LEU A 95 -14.06 1.46 2.24
CA LEU A 95 -14.21 2.38 3.36
C LEU A 95 -12.88 3.08 3.66
N ILE A 96 -12.89 4.40 3.68
CA ILE A 96 -11.70 5.15 4.07
C ILE A 96 -11.45 4.97 5.58
N PHE A 97 -10.19 4.83 5.99
CA PHE A 97 -9.85 4.73 7.41
C PHE A 97 -10.10 6.05 8.14
N ASP A 98 -10.39 5.93 9.44
CA ASP A 98 -10.71 7.08 10.30
C ASP A 98 -9.63 8.16 10.23
N ARG A 99 -10.05 9.41 10.14
CA ARG A 99 -9.21 10.63 10.08
C ARG A 99 -8.22 10.70 8.92
N ILE A 100 -8.22 9.76 7.98
CA ILE A 100 -7.38 9.86 6.77
C ILE A 100 -7.76 11.09 5.92
N PRO A 101 -9.05 11.42 5.69
CA PRO A 101 -9.41 12.62 4.92
C PRO A 101 -8.84 13.91 5.54
N GLU A 102 -8.91 14.06 6.87
CA GLU A 102 -8.39 15.21 7.59
C GLU A 102 -6.86 15.27 7.50
N LEU A 103 -6.19 14.12 7.69
CA LEU A 103 -4.74 14.05 7.58
C LEU A 103 -4.26 14.45 6.17
N ILE A 104 -4.88 13.91 5.12
CA ILE A 104 -4.55 14.25 3.73
C ILE A 104 -4.73 15.76 3.48
N LYS A 105 -5.81 16.36 4.01
CA LYS A 105 -6.04 17.80 3.92
C LYS A 105 -4.97 18.61 4.68
N ASP A 106 -4.54 18.14 5.85
CA ASP A 106 -3.50 18.79 6.66
C ASP A 106 -2.12 18.73 5.98
N LEU A 107 -1.91 17.74 5.09
CA LEU A 107 -0.68 17.53 4.35
C LEU A 107 -0.66 18.22 2.96
N LYS A 108 -1.66 19.05 2.62
CA LYS A 108 -1.83 19.69 1.31
C LYS A 108 -0.63 20.53 0.82
N GLN A 109 0.26 20.95 1.73
CA GLN A 109 1.49 21.69 1.38
C GLN A 109 2.60 20.78 0.84
N TYR A 110 2.46 19.45 0.98
CA TYR A 110 3.40 18.48 0.43
C TYR A 110 2.90 17.96 -0.92
N LYS A 111 3.85 17.65 -1.80
CA LYS A 111 3.55 16.83 -2.97
C LYS A 111 3.16 15.43 -2.53
N MET A 112 2.04 14.92 -3.02
CA MET A 112 1.56 13.59 -2.65
C MET A 112 1.29 12.73 -3.86
N ALA A 113 1.65 11.44 -3.77
CA ALA A 113 1.36 10.46 -4.80
C ALA A 113 0.79 9.18 -4.18
N ILE A 114 0.02 8.43 -4.99
CA ILE A 114 -0.40 7.07 -4.67
C ILE A 114 0.33 6.11 -5.59
N CYS A 115 0.88 5.03 -5.02
CA CYS A 115 1.41 3.90 -5.76
C CYS A 115 0.83 2.61 -5.21
N SER A 116 -0.03 1.94 -5.99
CA SER A 116 -0.79 0.77 -5.57
C SER A 116 -0.83 -0.30 -6.65
N GLN A 117 -1.05 -1.56 -6.23
CA GLN A 117 -1.33 -2.68 -7.13
C GLN A 117 -2.80 -2.70 -7.60
N ASN A 118 -3.62 -1.76 -7.15
CA ASN A 118 -4.99 -1.60 -7.57
C ASN A 118 -5.10 -0.83 -8.91
N GLY A 119 -6.23 -0.98 -9.60
CA GLY A 119 -6.48 -0.30 -10.87
C GLY A 119 -6.58 1.22 -10.71
N LYS A 120 -5.84 1.98 -11.53
CA LYS A 120 -5.77 3.45 -11.46
C LYS A 120 -7.13 4.15 -11.48
N GLU A 121 -8.05 3.70 -12.33
CA GLU A 121 -9.37 4.32 -12.46
C GLU A 121 -10.26 4.02 -11.23
N ILE A 122 -10.11 2.86 -10.61
CA ILE A 122 -10.77 2.53 -9.34
C ILE A 122 -10.28 3.47 -8.24
N ILE A 123 -8.96 3.62 -8.10
CA ILE A 123 -8.35 4.55 -7.13
C ILE A 123 -8.92 5.96 -7.35
N LYS A 124 -8.85 6.48 -8.59
CA LYS A 124 -9.34 7.82 -8.91
C LYS A 124 -10.82 8.03 -8.58
N SER A 125 -11.67 7.05 -8.91
CA SER A 125 -13.12 7.14 -8.66
C SER A 125 -13.42 7.17 -7.17
N THR A 126 -12.74 6.32 -6.38
CA THR A 126 -12.92 6.27 -4.92
C THR A 126 -12.42 7.57 -4.26
N LEU A 127 -11.24 8.06 -4.63
CA LEU A 127 -10.72 9.34 -4.12
C LEU A 127 -11.64 10.53 -4.44
N LYS A 128 -12.30 10.51 -5.61
CA LYS A 128 -13.32 11.52 -5.96
C LYS A 128 -14.53 11.43 -5.05
N LYS A 129 -15.04 10.22 -4.76
CA LYS A 129 -16.17 9.99 -3.85
C LYS A 129 -15.90 10.60 -2.47
N TYR A 130 -14.67 10.49 -1.97
CA TYR A 130 -14.27 11.04 -0.67
C TYR A 130 -13.72 12.49 -0.74
N ASN A 131 -13.78 13.15 -1.91
CA ASN A 131 -13.30 14.53 -2.12
C ASN A 131 -11.82 14.78 -1.81
N ILE A 132 -10.98 13.75 -1.86
CA ILE A 132 -9.55 13.85 -1.54
C ILE A 132 -8.64 13.73 -2.78
N LYS A 133 -9.18 13.39 -3.96
CA LYS A 133 -8.37 13.24 -5.19
C LYS A 133 -7.50 14.46 -5.50
N LYS A 134 -8.01 15.66 -5.23
CA LYS A 134 -7.33 16.93 -5.53
C LYS A 134 -6.03 17.17 -4.75
N TYR A 135 -5.77 16.38 -3.71
CA TYR A 135 -4.55 16.48 -2.91
C TYR A 135 -3.42 15.57 -3.41
N PHE A 136 -3.67 14.73 -4.41
CA PHE A 136 -2.68 13.83 -4.99
C PHE A 136 -2.25 14.34 -6.37
N ASP A 137 -0.96 14.66 -6.49
CA ASP A 137 -0.31 15.12 -7.72
C ASP A 137 -0.14 13.98 -8.73
N ALA A 138 0.10 12.75 -8.23
CA ALA A 138 0.28 11.57 -9.07
C ALA A 138 -0.49 10.36 -8.52
N ILE A 139 -0.96 9.51 -9.42
CA ILE A 139 -1.58 8.20 -9.11
C ILE A 139 -1.02 7.18 -10.08
N ILE A 140 -0.29 6.22 -9.56
CA ILE A 140 0.27 5.08 -10.29
C ILE A 140 -0.45 3.83 -9.80
N GLY A 141 -1.16 3.18 -10.69
CA GLY A 141 -1.88 1.92 -10.45
C GLY A 141 -1.20 0.73 -11.14
N SER A 142 -1.79 -0.46 -11.00
CA SER A 142 -1.29 -1.71 -11.56
C SER A 142 -1.04 -1.67 -13.08
N THR A 143 -1.85 -0.92 -13.81
CA THR A 143 -1.75 -0.79 -15.27
C THR A 143 -0.69 0.20 -15.74
N ASP A 144 -0.12 0.99 -14.83
CA ASP A 144 0.90 1.98 -15.16
C ASP A 144 2.32 1.40 -15.08
N VAL A 145 2.50 0.18 -14.61
CA VAL A 145 3.80 -0.47 -14.38
C VAL A 145 3.88 -1.82 -15.07
N ILE A 146 5.09 -2.21 -15.46
CA ILE A 146 5.39 -3.56 -15.96
C ILE A 146 5.69 -4.47 -14.77
N LYS A 147 6.48 -3.98 -13.82
CA LYS A 147 6.86 -4.70 -12.61
C LYS A 147 6.15 -4.09 -11.41
N GLN A 148 5.44 -4.95 -10.68
CA GLN A 148 4.71 -4.54 -9.48
C GLN A 148 5.59 -4.59 -8.24
N LYS A 149 5.12 -4.01 -7.12
CA LYS A 149 5.79 -4.08 -5.83
C LYS A 149 6.20 -5.55 -5.53
N PRO A 150 7.41 -5.77 -5.03
CA PRO A 150 8.35 -4.81 -4.47
C PRO A 150 9.36 -4.18 -5.46
N ASP A 151 9.16 -4.33 -6.79
CA ASP A 151 9.98 -3.62 -7.78
C ASP A 151 9.70 -2.11 -7.70
N PRO A 152 10.74 -1.25 -7.69
CA PRO A 152 10.58 0.19 -7.45
C PRO A 152 10.04 0.98 -8.65
N GLU A 153 9.69 0.35 -9.76
CA GLU A 153 9.22 1.03 -10.98
C GLU A 153 8.09 2.04 -10.69
N GLY A 154 7.09 1.62 -9.91
CA GLY A 154 5.96 2.49 -9.57
C GLY A 154 6.38 3.70 -8.72
N PHE A 155 7.29 3.50 -7.77
CA PHE A 155 7.83 4.59 -6.95
C PHE A 155 8.54 5.63 -7.82
N ILE A 156 9.43 5.17 -8.71
CA ILE A 156 10.19 6.04 -9.62
C ILE A 156 9.25 6.81 -10.55
N LYS A 157 8.17 6.16 -11.04
CA LYS A 157 7.14 6.85 -11.83
C LYS A 157 6.41 7.93 -11.04
N CYS A 158 6.10 7.69 -9.76
CA CYS A 158 5.55 8.69 -8.86
C CYS A 158 6.50 9.88 -8.70
N THR A 159 7.77 9.64 -8.36
CA THR A 159 8.74 10.72 -8.12
C THR A 159 8.96 11.61 -9.35
N LYS A 160 8.99 11.02 -10.54
CA LYS A 160 9.06 11.78 -11.80
C LYS A 160 7.88 12.72 -12.02
N GLN A 161 6.66 12.33 -11.56
CA GLN A 161 5.47 13.18 -11.68
C GLN A 161 5.39 14.26 -10.59
N LEU A 162 6.08 14.06 -9.46
CA LEU A 162 6.12 15.04 -8.37
C LEU A 162 7.07 16.23 -8.65
N ASN A 163 7.82 16.21 -9.75
CA ASN A 163 8.79 17.21 -10.19
C ASN A 163 9.79 17.62 -9.09
N LYS A 164 10.99 17.11 -9.20
CA LYS A 164 12.10 17.38 -8.27
C LYS A 164 12.72 18.75 -8.59
N GLU A 165 12.86 19.63 -7.58
CA GLU A 165 13.52 20.93 -7.76
C GLU A 165 14.92 21.00 -7.15
N ASN A 166 15.29 20.13 -6.17
CA ASN A 166 16.56 20.22 -5.45
C ASN A 166 17.12 18.87 -5.01
N GLU A 167 18.42 18.82 -4.67
CA GLU A 167 19.14 17.69 -4.06
C GLU A 167 19.05 17.73 -2.53
N ASP A 168 19.39 16.62 -1.83
CA ASP A 168 19.37 16.46 -0.37
C ASP A 168 17.99 16.46 0.30
N GLU A 169 17.00 15.85 -0.33
CA GLU A 169 15.63 15.79 0.15
C GLU A 169 15.22 14.33 0.39
N ILE A 170 14.12 14.13 1.14
CA ILE A 170 13.64 12.80 1.51
C ILE A 170 12.26 12.55 0.94
N TYR A 171 12.01 11.29 0.57
CA TYR A 171 10.67 10.78 0.35
C TYR A 171 10.17 10.07 1.60
N ILE A 172 8.86 10.15 1.84
CA ILE A 172 8.18 9.32 2.83
C ILE A 172 7.30 8.35 2.06
N TYR A 173 7.40 7.07 2.35
CA TYR A 173 6.50 6.05 1.86
C TYR A 173 5.69 5.46 3.00
N ILE A 174 4.36 5.43 2.84
CA ILE A 174 3.42 4.94 3.84
C ILE A 174 2.65 3.76 3.25
N GLY A 175 2.71 2.63 3.92
CA GLY A 175 2.01 1.40 3.56
C GLY A 175 1.64 0.58 4.80
N ASP A 176 1.04 -0.59 4.61
CA ASP A 176 0.60 -1.48 5.69
C ASP A 176 1.30 -2.84 5.71
N HIS A 177 2.07 -3.16 4.65
CA HIS A 177 2.64 -4.48 4.45
C HIS A 177 4.17 -4.47 4.35
N SER A 178 4.83 -5.62 4.65
CA SER A 178 6.29 -5.78 4.52
C SER A 178 6.83 -5.49 3.10
N ASN A 179 6.02 -5.77 2.08
CA ASN A 179 6.34 -5.43 0.69
C ASN A 179 6.46 -3.93 0.44
N ASP A 180 5.72 -3.10 1.18
CA ASP A 180 5.80 -1.65 1.08
C ASP A 180 7.15 -1.14 1.56
N ILE A 181 7.68 -1.75 2.62
CA ILE A 181 9.01 -1.42 3.12
C ILE A 181 10.07 -1.82 2.10
N THR A 182 9.98 -3.04 1.57
CA THR A 182 10.90 -3.53 0.54
C THR A 182 10.85 -2.64 -0.71
N PHE A 183 9.65 -2.24 -1.13
CA PHE A 183 9.41 -1.34 -2.26
C PHE A 183 10.09 0.03 -2.05
N GLY A 184 9.86 0.67 -0.90
CA GLY A 184 10.49 1.95 -0.56
C GLY A 184 12.01 1.86 -0.48
N LYS A 185 12.55 0.79 0.14
CA LYS A 185 14.00 0.58 0.26
C LYS A 185 14.67 0.21 -1.07
N ASN A 186 13.97 -0.44 -1.97
CA ASN A 186 14.46 -0.67 -3.33
C ASN A 186 14.49 0.65 -4.14
N ALA A 187 13.51 1.53 -3.95
CA ALA A 187 13.50 2.84 -4.57
C ALA A 187 14.63 3.73 -4.02
N GLU A 188 14.90 3.70 -2.71
CA GLU A 188 16.03 4.41 -2.07
C GLU A 188 17.36 4.09 -2.77
N LYS A 189 17.61 2.80 -3.05
CA LYS A 189 18.85 2.36 -3.71
C LYS A 189 19.03 2.91 -5.14
N ILE A 190 17.91 3.03 -5.90
CA ILE A 190 17.96 3.46 -7.30
C ILE A 190 17.99 4.99 -7.41
N LEU A 191 17.20 5.67 -6.57
CA LEU A 191 17.10 7.13 -6.60
C LEU A 191 18.32 7.82 -5.98
N ASN A 192 19.08 7.09 -5.16
CA ASN A 192 20.13 7.66 -4.29
C ASN A 192 19.60 8.77 -3.37
N GLU A 193 18.33 8.65 -3.00
CA GLU A 193 17.58 9.59 -2.15
C GLU A 193 17.04 8.83 -0.95
N LYS A 194 17.07 9.45 0.23
CA LYS A 194 16.54 8.81 1.43
C LYS A 194 15.04 8.58 1.34
N VAL A 195 14.61 7.34 1.58
CA VAL A 195 13.19 6.96 1.70
C VAL A 195 12.90 6.53 3.13
N ILE A 196 12.07 7.29 3.83
CA ILE A 196 11.54 6.93 5.14
C ILE A 196 10.30 6.07 4.93
N CYS A 197 10.36 4.81 5.35
CA CYS A 197 9.26 3.87 5.24
C CYS A 197 8.48 3.81 6.55
N ILE A 198 7.20 4.11 6.50
CA ILE A 198 6.29 4.08 7.66
C ILE A 198 5.25 3.00 7.41
N ILE A 199 5.07 2.09 8.37
CA ILE A 199 3.92 1.20 8.41
C ILE A 199 2.82 1.85 9.23
N ILE A 200 1.60 1.88 8.66
CA ILE A 200 0.38 2.15 9.39
C ILE A 200 -0.46 0.88 9.44
N ASP A 201 -0.63 0.32 10.63
CA ASP A 201 -1.31 -0.95 10.85
C ASP A 201 -2.67 -0.73 11.55
N HIS A 202 -3.62 -0.14 10.82
CA HIS A 202 -4.97 0.16 11.32
C HIS A 202 -5.68 -1.06 11.91
N LEU A 203 -5.36 -2.25 11.44
CA LEU A 203 -6.04 -3.50 11.78
C LEU A 203 -5.24 -4.37 12.76
N LYS A 204 -4.06 -3.91 13.17
CA LYS A 204 -3.14 -4.59 14.11
C LYS A 204 -2.72 -5.98 13.64
N LEU A 205 -2.58 -6.17 12.34
CA LEU A 205 -2.23 -7.46 11.72
C LEU A 205 -0.74 -7.79 11.87
N ASN A 206 0.10 -6.77 12.00
CA ASN A 206 1.55 -6.90 12.01
C ASN A 206 2.18 -6.69 13.39
N THR A 207 1.40 -6.33 14.41
CA THR A 207 1.89 -5.92 15.75
C THR A 207 2.90 -6.90 16.35
N ASN A 208 2.68 -8.21 16.16
CA ASN A 208 3.56 -9.25 16.69
C ASN A 208 4.63 -9.72 15.69
N ASN A 209 4.55 -9.33 14.42
CA ASN A 209 5.33 -9.92 13.34
C ASN A 209 6.31 -8.96 12.68
N TYR A 210 6.06 -7.64 12.69
CA TYR A 210 6.89 -6.68 11.94
C TYR A 210 8.36 -6.68 12.38
N GLN A 211 8.63 -7.05 13.63
CA GLN A 211 10.00 -7.17 14.13
C GLN A 211 10.79 -8.34 13.50
N ASN A 212 10.09 -9.32 12.93
CA ASN A 212 10.70 -10.46 12.26
C ASN A 212 10.85 -10.24 10.74
N TRP A 213 10.41 -9.09 10.20
CA TRP A 213 10.58 -8.80 8.79
C TRP A 213 12.05 -8.62 8.44
N GLN A 214 12.44 -9.10 7.26
CA GLN A 214 13.82 -8.99 6.75
C GLN A 214 14.29 -7.53 6.68
N ILE A 215 13.40 -6.63 6.26
CA ILE A 215 13.63 -5.19 6.24
C ILE A 215 12.59 -4.56 7.16
N LYS A 216 13.06 -3.81 8.16
CA LYS A 216 12.18 -3.18 9.14
C LYS A 216 11.75 -1.79 8.68
N PRO A 217 10.53 -1.35 9.06
CA PRO A 217 10.11 0.01 8.82
C PRO A 217 10.94 1.00 9.65
N ASP A 218 11.11 2.20 9.12
CA ASP A 218 11.70 3.30 9.90
C ASP A 218 10.77 3.73 11.04
N PHE A 219 9.44 3.62 10.84
CA PHE A 219 8.42 3.84 11.85
C PHE A 219 7.28 2.84 11.69
N TYR A 220 6.71 2.44 12.82
CA TYR A 220 5.50 1.64 12.90
C TYR A 220 4.46 2.39 13.74
N VAL A 221 3.25 2.54 13.23
CA VAL A 221 2.14 3.22 13.89
C VAL A 221 0.85 2.42 13.70
N GLU A 222 -0.08 2.50 14.65
CA GLU A 222 -1.31 1.71 14.64
C GLU A 222 -2.55 2.50 14.19
N ASN A 223 -2.44 3.81 14.04
CA ASN A 223 -3.58 4.65 13.66
C ASN A 223 -3.15 5.98 13.04
N THR A 224 -4.13 6.68 12.47
CA THR A 224 -3.92 7.97 11.79
C THR A 224 -3.38 9.06 12.70
N LEU A 225 -3.72 9.05 14.00
CA LEU A 225 -3.22 10.05 14.94
C LEU A 225 -1.72 9.87 15.20
N GLU A 226 -1.28 8.63 15.40
CA GLU A 226 0.14 8.31 15.56
C GLU A 226 0.93 8.64 14.29
N LEU A 227 0.36 8.33 13.11
CA LEU A 227 0.95 8.72 11.83
C LEU A 227 1.13 10.23 11.73
N LYS A 228 0.09 11.01 12.07
CA LYS A 228 0.16 12.48 12.10
C LYS A 228 1.28 12.98 13.01
N ASN A 229 1.38 12.42 14.21
CA ASN A 229 2.43 12.78 15.17
C ASN A 229 3.83 12.46 14.63
N THR A 230 3.99 11.29 14.01
CA THR A 230 5.26 10.87 13.38
C THR A 230 5.66 11.82 12.26
N LEU A 231 4.72 12.17 11.36
CA LEU A 231 4.98 13.13 10.28
C LEU A 231 5.35 14.52 10.80
N ASN A 232 4.71 14.98 11.87
CA ASN A 232 5.07 16.26 12.52
C ASN A 232 6.47 16.22 13.13
N GLN A 233 6.88 15.11 13.74
CA GLN A 233 8.25 14.94 14.24
C GLN A 233 9.29 14.98 13.11
N LEU A 234 9.01 14.31 11.98
CA LEU A 234 9.88 14.33 10.81
C LEU A 234 10.03 15.72 10.21
N LYS A 235 8.99 16.56 10.28
CA LYS A 235 9.03 17.98 9.86
C LYS A 235 9.93 18.85 10.76
N GLN A 236 9.92 18.60 12.07
CA GLN A 236 10.56 19.49 13.06
C GLN A 236 12.03 19.18 13.32
N LYS A 237 12.48 17.94 13.12
CA LYS A 237 13.82 17.48 13.54
C LYS A 237 14.75 17.21 12.36
N ASN A 238 16.05 17.50 12.58
CA ASN A 238 17.13 17.06 11.70
C ASN A 238 17.16 15.51 11.75
N LEU A 239 16.82 14.86 10.64
CA LEU A 239 16.65 13.39 10.51
C LEU A 239 17.82 12.58 11.10
N LYS A 240 19.05 13.11 11.00
CA LYS A 240 20.24 12.48 11.61
C LYS A 240 20.08 12.23 13.11
N LYS A 241 19.39 13.13 13.83
CA LYS A 241 19.12 12.96 15.28
C LYS A 241 18.03 11.92 15.58
N ILE A 242 17.02 11.78 14.70
CA ILE A 242 15.92 10.83 14.94
C ILE A 242 16.38 9.38 14.69
N LEU A 243 17.14 9.16 13.63
CA LEU A 243 17.63 7.82 13.28
C LEU A 243 18.73 7.36 14.24
N HIS A 244 19.58 8.28 14.71
CA HIS A 244 20.64 7.95 15.70
C HIS A 244 20.07 7.55 17.07
N ASN A 245 19.02 8.24 17.53
CA ASN A 245 18.36 7.91 18.81
C ASN A 245 17.58 6.58 18.77
N LYS A 246 17.23 6.05 17.61
CA LYS A 246 16.60 4.73 17.47
C LYS A 246 17.60 3.57 17.45
N GLN A 247 18.86 3.81 17.08
CA GLN A 247 19.93 2.81 17.19
C GLN A 247 20.39 2.54 18.63
N ILE A 248 19.96 3.37 19.58
CA ILE A 248 20.34 3.24 21.02
C ILE A 248 19.24 2.53 21.85
N ILE A 249 18.09 2.22 21.26
CA ILE A 249 16.92 1.62 21.97
C ILE A 249 16.67 0.15 21.53
N TRP A 250 17.67 -0.51 20.93
CA TRP A 250 17.59 -1.95 20.58
C TRP A 250 18.70 -2.75 21.22
#